data_3af1229e3bfde907d9bbf9f9c22a6b5d
#
_entry.id   3af1229e3bfde907d9bbf9f9c22a6b5d
#
_cell.length_a   1.000
_cell.length_b   1.000
_cell.length_c   1.000
_cell.angle_alpha   90.00
_cell.angle_beta   90.00
_cell.angle_gamma   90.00
#
_symmetry.space_group_name_H-M   'P 1'
#
loop_
_entity.id
_entity.type
_entity.pdbx_description
1 polymer ?
#
loop_
_entity_poly.entity_id
_entity_poly.type
_entity_poly.pdbx_seq_one_letter_code
_entity_poly.pdbx_strand_id
1 'polypeptide(L)'
;MNMKKSLLSGFLALALTSSLLVSTNVSANNNAVSSSPLSYSLVTKGYDWGPGVYKIILDTGTAIQGNSLTKDTFKVLAERSYPMINFQTQQTYDGSDSSSRAIEKAYLSDKNGTPISMSSGQYITIEMKVHPDLMTASPFMFDLQSFTNRYVDLQYTIIQQKSLQDQAGNVIDYLTTRPDTPHTMIEQGVEPFDLTGKFKHKDSTYGEIHLTYASYMPETSKKKPLIIWLHGAGEGGTDPRIALLGNKVTALADESIQKYFGDAAVLVPQTPTFWMNDGTGQYTKDGKSMYTRSLTALIKQYVKQHAADIDTDRIYIGGCSNGGFMTLNMLLANPDYFAAAYPSAEAYEDSLLTKQDIAKLKNIPIWFTAAGADQTVDTSKTSTATYKRLIAAGAKNVHYSYFDKVLDMSGVYSKGNGDNAPYEYNGHWSWIPVLNNNISKDFNGKPVKIKGKAVTLMEWLANQQK
;
A
#
# COMPACT_ATOMS: atom_id res chain seq x y z
N MET A 1 19.78 -26.36 -1.28
CA MET A 1 20.96 -26.44 -0.37
C MET A 1 21.79 -25.20 -0.60
N ASN A 2 21.98 -24.39 0.40
CA ASN A 2 22.72 -23.10 0.45
C ASN A 2 22.04 -21.86 -0.16
N MET A 3 21.06 -21.32 0.56
CA MET A 3 20.66 -19.93 0.48
C MET A 3 20.68 -19.30 1.90
N LYS A 4 21.83 -19.36 2.58
CA LYS A 4 22.01 -18.83 3.96
C LYS A 4 23.34 -18.10 4.16
N LYS A 5 23.78 -17.25 3.22
CA LYS A 5 24.97 -16.40 3.46
C LYS A 5 24.95 -15.16 2.58
N SER A 6 24.11 -14.18 2.83
CA SER A 6 24.28 -12.82 2.26
C SER A 6 23.46 -11.70 2.93
N LEU A 7 23.04 -11.86 4.17
CA LEU A 7 22.29 -10.81 4.89
C LEU A 7 22.88 -10.52 6.28
N LEU A 8 24.20 -10.47 6.39
CA LEU A 8 24.85 -10.04 7.64
C LEU A 8 26.04 -9.13 7.31
N SER A 9 25.80 -7.87 7.09
CA SER A 9 26.81 -6.82 7.34
C SER A 9 26.13 -5.45 7.31
N GLY A 10 26.00 -4.81 8.47
CA GLY A 10 25.63 -3.41 8.56
C GLY A 10 24.80 -2.98 9.78
N PHE A 11 25.06 -3.53 10.96
CA PHE A 11 24.61 -2.86 12.19
C PHE A 11 25.82 -2.42 12.98
N LEU A 12 26.13 -1.11 12.89
CA LEU A 12 27.10 -0.45 13.74
C LEU A 12 26.38 0.13 14.96
N ALA A 13 26.84 -0.27 16.14
CA ALA A 13 26.34 0.20 17.41
C ALA A 13 26.60 1.71 17.58
N LEU A 14 25.58 2.47 18.00
CA LEU A 14 25.76 3.84 18.49
C LEU A 14 25.44 3.92 19.98
N ALA A 15 26.37 4.50 20.70
CA ALA A 15 26.48 4.55 22.14
C ALA A 15 25.39 5.39 22.82
N LEU A 16 24.97 4.91 23.99
CA LEU A 16 24.16 5.63 24.97
C LEU A 16 24.93 6.88 25.50
N THR A 17 24.34 8.05 25.36
CA THR A 17 24.66 9.21 26.17
C THR A 17 23.48 9.55 27.07
N SER A 18 23.65 9.31 28.36
CA SER A 18 22.77 9.74 29.43
C SER A 18 22.76 11.26 29.55
N SER A 19 21.66 11.92 29.37
CA SER A 19 21.46 13.33 29.71
C SER A 19 20.63 13.47 30.98
N LEU A 20 21.24 14.14 31.96
CA LEU A 20 20.65 14.51 33.23
C LEU A 20 19.41 15.42 33.04
N LEU A 21 18.30 15.02 33.65
CA LEU A 21 17.12 15.84 33.81
C LEU A 21 17.35 16.82 34.98
N VAL A 22 17.40 18.11 34.68
CA VAL A 22 17.31 19.19 35.67
C VAL A 22 15.82 19.49 35.84
N SER A 23 15.30 19.18 37.02
CA SER A 23 13.93 19.55 37.42
C SER A 23 13.89 21.02 37.87
N THR A 24 13.26 21.88 37.12
CA THR A 24 12.86 23.22 37.56
C THR A 24 11.41 23.19 38.02
N ASN A 25 11.16 23.44 39.29
CA ASN A 25 9.81 23.65 39.83
C ASN A 25 9.27 24.98 39.34
N VAL A 26 8.25 24.93 38.46
CA VAL A 26 7.43 26.07 38.11
C VAL A 26 6.12 25.97 38.87
N SER A 27 5.85 26.95 39.75
CA SER A 27 4.57 27.09 40.45
C SER A 27 3.46 27.36 39.45
N ALA A 28 2.48 26.46 39.40
CA ALA A 28 1.30 26.60 38.55
C ALA A 28 0.26 27.50 39.24
N ASN A 29 -0.12 28.60 38.59
CA ASN A 29 -1.31 29.35 38.91
C ASN A 29 -2.54 28.59 38.37
N ASN A 30 -3.33 28.02 39.28
CA ASN A 30 -4.57 27.28 38.97
C ASN A 30 -5.71 28.25 38.66
N ASN A 31 -5.89 28.58 37.38
CA ASN A 31 -7.21 28.95 36.87
C ASN A 31 -7.68 27.81 35.98
N ALA A 32 -8.45 26.89 36.52
CA ALA A 32 -9.03 25.78 35.81
C ALA A 32 -10.09 26.27 34.83
N VAL A 33 -9.69 26.51 33.57
CA VAL A 33 -10.60 26.46 32.44
C VAL A 33 -10.85 24.99 32.18
N SER A 34 -12.11 24.55 32.26
CA SER A 34 -12.56 23.22 31.91
C SER A 34 -12.29 23.02 30.39
N SER A 35 -11.07 22.64 30.02
CA SER A 35 -10.77 22.24 28.67
C SER A 35 -11.07 20.75 28.51
N SER A 36 -11.76 20.37 27.45
CA SER A 36 -11.84 18.99 27.02
C SER A 36 -10.41 18.41 26.97
N PRO A 37 -10.20 17.13 27.31
CA PRO A 37 -8.87 16.57 27.28
C PRO A 37 -8.30 16.66 25.87
N LEU A 38 -7.03 17.06 25.77
CA LEU A 38 -6.29 17.10 24.52
C LEU A 38 -6.33 15.71 23.86
N SER A 39 -6.65 15.67 22.56
CA SER A 39 -6.63 14.44 21.78
C SER A 39 -6.12 14.72 20.36
N TYR A 40 -5.73 13.68 19.63
CA TYR A 40 -5.27 13.87 18.26
C TYR A 40 -5.65 12.69 17.35
N SER A 41 -5.65 12.95 16.04
CA SER A 41 -5.77 11.91 15.01
C SER A 41 -4.52 11.88 14.16
N LEU A 42 -3.97 10.69 13.93
CA LEU A 42 -2.93 10.45 12.94
C LEU A 42 -3.59 10.17 11.61
N VAL A 43 -3.23 10.92 10.57
CA VAL A 43 -3.73 10.69 9.21
C VAL A 43 -2.65 10.00 8.40
N THR A 44 -2.94 8.80 7.93
CA THR A 44 -2.08 8.00 7.05
C THR A 44 -2.70 7.85 5.67
N LYS A 45 -1.86 7.58 4.67
CA LYS A 45 -2.30 7.15 3.34
C LYS A 45 -1.28 6.19 2.74
N GLY A 46 -1.68 5.44 1.70
CA GLY A 46 -0.76 4.61 0.92
C GLY A 46 0.18 5.45 0.06
N TYR A 47 1.48 5.20 0.20
CA TYR A 47 2.55 5.67 -0.67
C TYR A 47 3.09 4.50 -1.50
N ASP A 48 3.97 4.80 -2.44
CA ASP A 48 4.57 3.80 -3.33
C ASP A 48 5.34 2.69 -2.57
N TRP A 49 5.78 2.97 -1.34
CA TRP A 49 6.51 2.05 -0.46
C TRP A 49 5.69 1.53 0.72
N GLY A 50 4.40 1.80 0.76
CA GLY A 50 3.51 1.41 1.87
C GLY A 50 2.88 2.63 2.56
N PRO A 51 2.14 2.43 3.65
CA PRO A 51 1.45 3.52 4.33
C PRO A 51 2.39 4.42 5.12
N GLY A 52 2.03 5.70 5.17
CA GLY A 52 2.78 6.71 5.94
C GLY A 52 1.89 7.74 6.61
N VAL A 53 2.16 8.03 7.87
CA VAL A 53 1.52 9.12 8.63
C VAL A 53 2.10 10.44 8.15
N TYR A 54 1.26 11.30 7.60
CA TYR A 54 1.68 12.57 7.01
C TYR A 54 1.01 13.81 7.64
N LYS A 55 -0.06 13.60 8.43
CA LYS A 55 -0.74 14.66 9.16
C LYS A 55 -1.08 14.23 10.58
N ILE A 56 -1.11 15.21 11.46
CA ILE A 56 -1.75 15.13 12.77
C ILE A 56 -2.88 16.15 12.78
N ILE A 57 -4.04 15.77 13.29
CA ILE A 57 -5.14 16.68 13.60
C ILE A 57 -5.24 16.74 15.12
N LEU A 58 -4.82 17.85 15.71
CA LEU A 58 -4.83 18.07 17.14
C LEU A 58 -6.15 18.74 17.54
N ASP A 59 -6.93 18.10 18.40
CA ASP A 59 -8.08 18.71 19.06
C ASP A 59 -7.62 19.44 20.32
N THR A 60 -7.65 20.73 20.30
CA THR A 60 -7.18 21.58 21.41
C THR A 60 -8.20 21.78 22.50
N GLY A 61 -9.44 21.30 22.29
CA GLY A 61 -10.55 21.48 23.22
C GLY A 61 -11.07 22.93 23.38
N THR A 62 -10.39 23.89 22.73
CA THR A 62 -10.78 25.33 22.75
C THR A 62 -10.46 25.98 21.42
N ALA A 63 -11.07 27.11 21.08
CA ALA A 63 -10.78 27.82 19.84
C ALA A 63 -9.49 28.63 19.97
N ILE A 64 -8.50 28.29 19.10
CA ILE A 64 -7.18 28.93 19.00
C ILE A 64 -7.21 29.95 17.86
N GLN A 65 -6.56 31.11 18.05
CA GLN A 65 -6.34 32.09 16.98
C GLN A 65 -5.26 31.59 16.00
N GLY A 66 -5.57 31.65 14.69
CA GLY A 66 -4.70 31.12 13.65
C GLY A 66 -3.53 32.02 13.24
N ASN A 67 -3.56 33.31 13.61
CA ASN A 67 -2.57 34.29 13.18
C ASN A 67 -1.13 34.06 13.71
N SER A 68 -0.99 33.28 14.78
CA SER A 68 0.30 32.90 15.40
C SER A 68 0.78 31.50 15.06
N LEU A 69 -0.01 30.72 14.30
CA LEU A 69 0.38 29.37 13.88
C LEU A 69 1.43 29.41 12.79
N THR A 70 2.54 28.72 13.03
CA THR A 70 3.63 28.53 12.07
C THR A 70 4.11 27.09 12.14
N LYS A 71 4.92 26.63 11.17
CA LYS A 71 5.55 25.31 11.22
C LYS A 71 6.45 25.09 12.46
N ASP A 72 6.91 26.19 13.10
CA ASP A 72 7.77 26.15 14.28
C ASP A 72 6.98 26.25 15.61
N THR A 73 5.64 26.26 15.53
CA THR A 73 4.78 26.30 16.73
C THR A 73 4.86 25.03 17.53
N PHE A 74 5.13 23.91 16.85
CA PHE A 74 5.21 22.59 17.46
C PHE A 74 6.51 21.88 17.11
N LYS A 75 6.93 20.94 17.95
CA LYS A 75 7.85 19.87 17.64
C LYS A 75 7.11 18.55 17.75
N VAL A 76 7.37 17.62 16.84
CA VAL A 76 6.73 16.29 16.82
C VAL A 76 7.81 15.22 16.94
N LEU A 77 7.66 14.33 17.92
CA LEU A 77 8.41 13.11 18.07
C LEU A 77 7.50 11.94 17.72
N ALA A 78 7.96 11.03 16.88
CA ALA A 78 7.27 9.80 16.55
C ALA A 78 8.02 8.62 17.14
N GLU A 79 7.30 7.75 17.79
CA GLU A 79 7.78 6.47 18.30
C GLU A 79 6.90 5.37 17.77
N ARG A 80 7.51 4.23 17.47
CA ARG A 80 6.77 3.02 17.14
C ARG A 80 7.39 1.85 17.86
N SER A 81 6.55 0.96 18.38
CA SER A 81 6.98 -0.26 19.04
C SER A 81 6.31 -1.47 18.40
N TYR A 82 7.02 -2.57 18.40
CA TYR A 82 6.60 -3.80 17.75
C TYR A 82 7.34 -5.01 18.32
N PRO A 83 6.71 -6.19 18.35
CA PRO A 83 7.37 -7.40 18.78
C PRO A 83 8.42 -7.84 17.77
N MET A 84 9.60 -8.19 18.26
CA MET A 84 10.71 -8.76 17.49
C MET A 84 11.04 -10.17 18.02
N ILE A 85 11.61 -11.01 17.15
CA ILE A 85 12.14 -12.31 17.56
C ILE A 85 13.66 -12.34 17.40
N ASN A 86 14.33 -12.78 18.44
CA ASN A 86 15.72 -13.19 18.35
C ASN A 86 15.77 -14.59 17.70
N PHE A 87 16.24 -14.68 16.47
CA PHE A 87 16.27 -15.96 15.71
C PHE A 87 17.23 -17.00 16.30
N GLN A 88 18.19 -16.60 17.13
CA GLN A 88 19.10 -17.53 17.79
C GLN A 88 18.50 -18.13 19.06
N THR A 89 17.82 -17.33 19.86
CA THR A 89 17.25 -17.74 21.15
C THR A 89 15.76 -18.08 21.07
N GLN A 90 15.07 -17.73 19.96
CA GLN A 90 13.63 -17.83 19.77
C GLN A 90 12.81 -17.02 20.79
N GLN A 91 13.45 -16.08 21.49
CA GLN A 91 12.78 -15.21 22.45
C GLN A 91 12.25 -13.95 21.75
N THR A 92 11.04 -13.55 22.12
CA THR A 92 10.46 -12.26 21.73
C THR A 92 11.00 -11.15 22.62
N TYR A 93 11.22 -10.00 22.01
CA TYR A 93 11.56 -8.74 22.70
C TYR A 93 10.88 -7.58 21.97
N ASP A 94 10.71 -6.45 22.64
CA ASP A 94 10.13 -5.27 22.05
C ASP A 94 11.19 -4.47 21.28
N GLY A 95 10.98 -4.36 19.97
CA GLY A 95 11.72 -3.44 19.11
C GLY A 95 11.06 -2.07 19.10
N SER A 96 11.85 -1.01 18.92
CA SER A 96 11.32 0.34 18.79
C SER A 96 12.16 1.19 17.85
N ASP A 97 11.49 2.12 17.17
CA ASP A 97 12.12 3.20 16.41
C ASP A 97 11.60 4.53 16.92
N SER A 98 12.44 5.55 16.97
CA SER A 98 12.02 6.90 17.31
C SER A 98 12.72 7.94 16.46
N SER A 99 12.02 9.00 16.10
CA SER A 99 12.61 10.15 15.39
C SER A 99 11.79 11.41 15.56
N SER A 100 12.45 12.56 15.36
CA SER A 100 11.76 13.84 15.16
C SER A 100 11.13 13.87 13.77
N ARG A 101 9.89 14.36 13.67
CA ARG A 101 9.19 14.55 12.39
C ARG A 101 9.33 15.99 11.91
N ALA A 102 9.80 16.19 10.69
CA ALA A 102 9.89 17.51 10.08
C ALA A 102 8.49 18.03 9.74
N ILE A 103 8.11 19.19 10.32
CA ILE A 103 6.84 19.86 10.08
C ILE A 103 6.98 20.73 8.82
N GLU A 104 6.07 20.59 7.88
CA GLU A 104 5.97 21.40 6.68
C GLU A 104 5.01 22.58 6.87
N LYS A 105 3.86 22.31 7.51
CA LYS A 105 2.81 23.31 7.77
C LYS A 105 2.10 23.06 9.08
N ALA A 106 1.58 24.11 9.71
CA ALA A 106 0.59 24.04 10.76
C ALA A 106 -0.49 25.11 10.51
N TYR A 107 -1.77 24.73 10.59
CA TYR A 107 -2.88 25.61 10.27
C TYR A 107 -4.16 25.18 11.00
N LEU A 108 -5.12 26.12 11.10
CA LEU A 108 -6.46 25.81 11.60
C LEU A 108 -7.22 24.95 10.59
N SER A 109 -7.91 23.95 11.10
CA SER A 109 -8.69 23.02 10.27
C SER A 109 -10.04 22.69 10.91
N ASP A 110 -10.86 21.97 10.15
CA ASP A 110 -11.98 21.20 10.70
C ASP A 110 -11.49 19.90 11.35
N LYS A 111 -12.40 19.13 11.92
CA LYS A 111 -12.11 17.83 12.54
C LYS A 111 -11.54 16.77 11.59
N ASN A 112 -11.64 16.99 10.27
CA ASN A 112 -11.11 16.09 9.22
C ASN A 112 -9.78 16.59 8.66
N GLY A 113 -9.21 17.67 9.21
CA GLY A 113 -7.96 18.25 8.75
C GLY A 113 -8.07 19.12 7.50
N THR A 114 -9.29 19.51 7.08
CA THR A 114 -9.51 20.45 5.98
C THR A 114 -9.26 21.87 6.47
N PRO A 115 -8.41 22.67 5.77
CA PRO A 115 -8.17 24.05 6.18
C PRO A 115 -9.46 24.87 6.26
N ILE A 116 -9.57 25.70 7.29
CA ILE A 116 -10.69 26.66 7.45
C ILE A 116 -10.20 28.09 7.24
N SER A 117 -11.09 28.95 6.74
CA SER A 117 -10.80 30.38 6.53
C SER A 117 -11.10 31.26 7.74
N MET A 118 -11.58 30.67 8.84
CA MET A 118 -11.90 31.37 10.08
C MET A 118 -10.62 31.83 10.81
N SER A 119 -10.69 32.96 11.52
CA SER A 119 -9.56 33.48 12.30
C SER A 119 -9.23 32.66 13.55
N SER A 120 -10.17 31.82 14.01
CA SER A 120 -9.99 30.90 15.14
C SER A 120 -10.67 29.57 14.89
N GLY A 121 -10.16 28.48 15.49
CA GLY A 121 -10.68 27.14 15.37
C GLY A 121 -10.17 26.20 16.45
N GLN A 122 -10.92 25.14 16.73
CA GLN A 122 -10.60 24.17 17.76
C GLN A 122 -9.55 23.15 17.30
N TYR A 123 -9.46 22.88 15.99
CA TYR A 123 -8.54 21.89 15.44
C TYR A 123 -7.34 22.55 14.77
N ILE A 124 -6.16 22.01 15.06
CA ILE A 124 -4.90 22.38 14.40
C ILE A 124 -4.41 21.17 13.60
N THR A 125 -4.24 21.34 12.30
CA THR A 125 -3.58 20.33 11.47
C THR A 125 -2.10 20.64 11.33
N ILE A 126 -1.27 19.61 11.57
CA ILE A 126 0.19 19.64 11.42
C ILE A 126 0.55 18.69 10.28
N GLU A 127 1.00 19.23 9.15
CA GLU A 127 1.52 18.43 8.01
C GLU A 127 3.00 18.15 8.19
N MET A 128 3.40 16.92 7.96
CA MET A 128 4.76 16.44 8.19
C MET A 128 5.35 15.82 6.93
N LYS A 129 6.63 16.02 6.75
CA LYS A 129 7.39 15.39 5.66
C LYS A 129 7.36 13.87 5.81
N VAL A 130 7.17 13.17 4.67
CA VAL A 130 7.25 11.71 4.55
C VAL A 130 8.35 11.37 3.54
N HIS A 131 9.06 10.28 3.80
CA HIS A 131 10.11 9.79 2.92
C HIS A 131 10.19 8.26 3.00
N PRO A 132 10.56 7.54 1.91
CA PRO A 132 10.68 6.07 1.94
C PRO A 132 11.55 5.53 3.06
N ASP A 133 12.64 6.23 3.41
CA ASP A 133 13.59 5.82 4.47
C ASP A 133 13.13 6.23 5.88
N LEU A 134 12.01 6.93 6.02
CA LEU A 134 11.54 7.41 7.31
C LEU A 134 10.63 6.37 7.97
N MET A 135 11.24 5.37 8.58
CA MET A 135 10.52 4.23 9.19
C MET A 135 9.47 4.66 10.22
N THR A 136 9.74 5.70 11.03
CA THR A 136 8.81 6.20 12.06
C THR A 136 7.55 6.86 11.47
N ALA A 137 7.48 7.06 10.15
CA ALA A 137 6.25 7.47 9.49
C ALA A 137 5.32 6.28 9.19
N SER A 138 5.85 5.05 9.10
CA SER A 138 5.07 3.88 8.69
C SER A 138 4.29 3.29 9.87
N PRO A 139 2.96 3.12 9.74
CA PRO A 139 2.17 2.34 10.69
C PRO A 139 2.35 0.83 10.52
N PHE A 140 3.14 0.39 9.54
CA PHE A 140 3.41 -1.01 9.28
C PHE A 140 4.86 -1.39 9.58
N MET A 141 5.05 -2.63 9.99
CA MET A 141 6.32 -3.33 9.90
C MET A 141 6.13 -4.65 9.15
N PHE A 142 7.18 -5.10 8.47
CA PHE A 142 7.22 -6.44 7.91
C PHE A 142 7.72 -7.41 8.98
N ASP A 143 6.85 -8.32 9.39
CA ASP A 143 7.19 -9.35 10.37
C ASP A 143 7.90 -10.53 9.67
N LEU A 144 9.16 -10.72 10.00
CA LEU A 144 9.99 -11.77 9.42
C LEU A 144 9.56 -13.21 9.83
N GLN A 145 8.74 -13.36 10.85
CA GLN A 145 8.24 -14.66 11.28
C GLN A 145 7.05 -15.11 10.45
N SER A 146 6.06 -14.23 10.27
CA SER A 146 4.88 -14.51 9.47
C SER A 146 5.06 -14.20 7.99
N PHE A 147 6.13 -13.47 7.63
CA PHE A 147 6.36 -12.90 6.29
C PHE A 147 5.19 -12.02 5.82
N THR A 148 4.56 -11.29 6.75
CA THR A 148 3.44 -10.39 6.47
C THR A 148 3.65 -9.03 7.13
N ASN A 149 3.02 -8.00 6.55
CA ASN A 149 2.92 -6.69 7.17
C ASN A 149 1.96 -6.75 8.37
N ARG A 150 2.30 -6.04 9.43
CA ARG A 150 1.45 -5.85 10.61
C ARG A 150 1.41 -4.38 11.00
N TYR A 151 0.31 -3.96 11.59
CA TYR A 151 0.27 -2.68 12.29
C TYR A 151 1.23 -2.72 13.48
N VAL A 152 1.90 -1.60 13.69
CA VAL A 152 2.73 -1.35 14.87
C VAL A 152 2.00 -0.39 15.81
N ASP A 153 2.38 -0.41 17.07
CA ASP A 153 1.94 0.62 18.01
C ASP A 153 2.68 1.92 17.68
N LEU A 154 1.88 2.95 17.36
CA LEU A 154 2.39 4.27 16.98
C LEU A 154 2.03 5.28 18.04
N GLN A 155 3.03 6.01 18.52
CA GLN A 155 2.88 7.08 19.48
C GLN A 155 3.53 8.36 18.98
N TYR A 156 2.77 9.46 19.01
CA TYR A 156 3.26 10.76 18.59
C TYR A 156 3.18 11.74 19.76
N THR A 157 4.34 12.27 20.15
CA THR A 157 4.41 13.35 21.15
C THR A 157 4.49 14.69 20.42
N ILE A 158 3.46 15.50 20.60
CA ILE A 158 3.36 16.86 20.07
C ILE A 158 3.74 17.81 21.19
N ILE A 159 4.78 18.64 20.99
CA ILE A 159 5.32 19.55 22.00
C ILE A 159 5.12 20.98 21.49
N GLN A 160 4.34 21.76 22.20
CA GLN A 160 4.21 23.19 21.90
C GLN A 160 5.51 23.93 22.17
N GLN A 161 5.98 24.72 21.21
CA GLN A 161 7.23 25.50 21.28
C GLN A 161 7.00 27.01 21.37
N LYS A 162 5.84 27.48 20.91
CA LYS A 162 5.48 28.92 20.93
C LYS A 162 4.11 29.08 21.54
N SER A 163 3.95 30.12 22.35
CA SER A 163 2.64 30.51 22.89
C SER A 163 1.65 30.79 21.80
N LEU A 164 0.43 30.33 21.98
CA LEU A 164 -0.75 30.64 21.17
C LEU A 164 -1.72 31.49 21.98
N GLN A 165 -2.77 31.96 21.36
CA GLN A 165 -3.87 32.65 22.02
C GLN A 165 -5.19 31.97 21.72
N ASP A 166 -6.08 31.93 22.72
CA ASP A 166 -7.46 31.56 22.49
C ASP A 166 -8.23 32.72 21.84
N GLN A 167 -9.50 32.51 21.54
CA GLN A 167 -10.37 33.51 20.95
C GLN A 167 -10.57 34.77 21.84
N ALA A 168 -10.41 34.66 23.15
CA ALA A 168 -10.49 35.76 24.11
C ALA A 168 -9.16 36.48 24.29
N GLY A 169 -8.05 36.01 23.66
CA GLY A 169 -6.72 36.56 23.79
C GLY A 169 -5.90 36.03 24.96
N ASN A 170 -6.40 35.02 25.67
CA ASN A 170 -5.64 34.35 26.73
C ASN A 170 -4.51 33.54 26.14
N VAL A 171 -3.38 33.50 26.85
CA VAL A 171 -2.20 32.73 26.44
C VAL A 171 -2.43 31.24 26.65
N ILE A 172 -2.08 30.45 25.64
CA ILE A 172 -2.16 28.98 25.62
C ILE A 172 -0.75 28.42 25.45
N ASP A 173 -0.24 27.73 26.48
CA ASP A 173 1.12 27.14 26.55
C ASP A 173 1.12 25.64 26.86
N TYR A 174 -0.04 24.98 26.87
CA TYR A 174 -0.21 23.64 27.40
C TYR A 174 -0.57 22.58 26.35
N LEU A 175 -0.49 22.89 25.05
CA LEU A 175 -0.83 21.96 23.98
C LEU A 175 0.32 20.97 23.73
N THR A 176 0.68 20.21 24.77
CA THR A 176 1.68 19.15 24.70
C THR A 176 1.02 17.83 25.05
N THR A 177 1.09 16.88 24.12
CA THR A 177 0.54 15.53 24.32
C THR A 177 1.47 14.71 25.22
N ARG A 178 0.87 13.69 25.85
CA ARG A 178 1.57 12.70 26.68
C ARG A 178 1.41 11.30 26.06
N PRO A 179 2.17 10.30 26.50
CA PRO A 179 2.00 8.93 26.01
C PRO A 179 0.60 8.35 26.13
N ASP A 180 -0.17 8.78 27.14
CA ASP A 180 -1.55 8.37 27.39
C ASP A 180 -2.60 9.28 26.74
N THR A 181 -2.18 10.27 25.94
CA THR A 181 -3.11 11.14 25.22
C THR A 181 -3.92 10.34 24.20
N PRO A 182 -5.28 10.37 24.29
CA PRO A 182 -6.11 9.62 23.37
C PRO A 182 -5.84 10.00 21.90
N HIS A 183 -5.69 9.00 21.06
CA HIS A 183 -5.55 9.22 19.63
C HIS A 183 -6.29 8.19 18.80
N THR A 184 -6.54 8.54 17.55
CA THR A 184 -7.15 7.67 16.53
C THR A 184 -6.31 7.69 15.27
N MET A 185 -6.54 6.71 14.37
CA MET A 185 -5.93 6.70 13.04
C MET A 185 -7.01 6.88 11.98
N ILE A 186 -6.75 7.78 11.04
CA ILE A 186 -7.56 8.01 9.83
C ILE A 186 -6.74 7.48 8.65
N GLU A 187 -7.29 6.55 7.90
CA GLU A 187 -6.62 5.90 6.76
C GLU A 187 -7.20 6.44 5.45
N GLN A 188 -6.61 7.54 4.99
CA GLN A 188 -7.09 8.24 3.80
C GLN A 188 -7.00 7.37 2.54
N GLY A 189 -8.08 7.35 1.77
CA GLY A 189 -8.23 6.56 0.56
C GLY A 189 -8.79 5.16 0.80
N VAL A 190 -8.95 4.75 2.07
CA VAL A 190 -9.60 3.49 2.44
C VAL A 190 -11.11 3.67 2.59
N GLU A 191 -11.56 4.87 2.94
CA GLU A 191 -12.96 5.19 3.25
C GLU A 191 -13.95 4.82 2.14
N PRO A 192 -13.61 4.89 0.84
CA PRO A 192 -14.53 4.49 -0.22
C PRO A 192 -14.72 2.98 -0.36
N PHE A 193 -13.87 2.18 0.33
CA PHE A 193 -13.92 0.73 0.23
C PHE A 193 -14.77 0.11 1.33
N ASP A 194 -15.62 -0.85 0.96
CA ASP A 194 -16.22 -1.77 1.91
C ASP A 194 -15.15 -2.82 2.33
N LEU A 195 -14.86 -2.85 3.63
CA LEU A 195 -13.86 -3.74 4.25
C LEU A 195 -14.49 -4.98 4.89
N THR A 196 -15.81 -5.12 4.84
CA THR A 196 -16.55 -6.17 5.55
C THR A 196 -16.59 -7.49 4.80
N GLY A 197 -16.04 -7.52 3.58
CA GLY A 197 -16.06 -8.66 2.69
C GLY A 197 -15.46 -9.92 3.30
N LYS A 198 -16.26 -10.98 3.38
CA LYS A 198 -15.86 -12.32 3.86
C LYS A 198 -16.41 -13.38 2.93
N PHE A 199 -15.58 -14.35 2.62
CA PHE A 199 -15.94 -15.46 1.77
C PHE A 199 -15.47 -16.77 2.37
N LYS A 200 -16.34 -17.75 2.38
CA LYS A 200 -16.08 -19.08 2.90
C LYS A 200 -16.37 -20.11 1.79
N HIS A 201 -15.43 -20.98 1.53
CA HIS A 201 -15.54 -22.00 0.51
C HIS A 201 -15.07 -23.35 1.04
N LYS A 202 -15.87 -24.40 0.81
CA LYS A 202 -15.48 -25.77 1.11
C LYS A 202 -14.78 -26.37 -0.10
N ASP A 203 -13.45 -26.32 -0.08
CA ASP A 203 -12.63 -26.93 -1.11
C ASP A 203 -12.56 -28.46 -0.93
N SER A 204 -12.64 -29.21 -2.04
CA SER A 204 -12.67 -30.67 -1.99
C SER A 204 -11.34 -31.31 -1.54
N THR A 205 -10.23 -30.58 -1.67
CA THR A 205 -8.88 -31.06 -1.35
C THR A 205 -8.35 -30.46 -0.05
N TYR A 206 -8.61 -29.17 0.17
CA TYR A 206 -7.99 -28.39 1.24
C TYR A 206 -8.95 -28.07 2.40
N GLY A 207 -10.20 -28.55 2.31
CA GLY A 207 -11.20 -28.31 3.35
C GLY A 207 -11.78 -26.90 3.28
N GLU A 208 -12.06 -26.30 4.44
CA GLU A 208 -12.68 -24.99 4.53
C GLU A 208 -11.64 -23.88 4.39
N ILE A 209 -11.83 -23.03 3.38
CA ILE A 209 -10.97 -21.88 3.09
C ILE A 209 -11.76 -20.59 3.33
N HIS A 210 -11.16 -19.67 4.08
CA HIS A 210 -11.69 -18.34 4.35
C HIS A 210 -10.85 -17.32 3.62
N LEU A 211 -11.50 -16.42 2.89
CA LEU A 211 -10.89 -15.23 2.29
C LEU A 211 -11.60 -14.00 2.84
N THR A 212 -10.87 -12.91 2.99
CA THR A 212 -11.43 -11.57 3.17
C THR A 212 -11.27 -10.78 1.89
N TYR A 213 -11.96 -9.66 1.75
CA TYR A 213 -11.75 -8.75 0.62
C TYR A 213 -12.22 -7.33 0.96
N ALA A 214 -11.54 -6.36 0.36
CA ALA A 214 -12.07 -5.02 0.22
C ALA A 214 -12.75 -4.87 -1.13
N SER A 215 -13.78 -4.03 -1.23
CA SER A 215 -14.41 -3.71 -2.51
C SER A 215 -14.81 -2.24 -2.59
N TYR A 216 -14.68 -1.68 -3.79
CA TYR A 216 -15.14 -0.36 -4.16
C TYR A 216 -16.16 -0.47 -5.26
N MET A 217 -17.31 0.19 -5.09
CA MET A 217 -18.41 0.22 -6.07
C MET A 217 -18.83 1.67 -6.29
N PRO A 218 -18.47 2.28 -7.43
CA PRO A 218 -18.86 3.66 -7.70
C PRO A 218 -20.38 3.77 -7.94
N GLU A 219 -20.98 4.88 -7.49
CA GLU A 219 -22.39 5.17 -7.67
C GLU A 219 -22.66 5.65 -9.10
N THR A 220 -22.99 4.76 -10.00
CA THR A 220 -23.35 5.07 -11.37
C THR A 220 -24.46 4.12 -11.85
N SER A 221 -25.30 4.59 -12.78
CA SER A 221 -26.42 3.79 -13.34
C SER A 221 -26.00 2.82 -14.44
N LYS A 222 -24.72 2.87 -14.89
CA LYS A 222 -24.21 2.01 -15.97
C LYS A 222 -23.52 0.77 -15.40
N LYS A 223 -23.53 -0.31 -16.15
CA LYS A 223 -22.67 -1.46 -15.84
C LYS A 223 -21.20 -1.07 -15.95
N LYS A 224 -20.43 -1.47 -14.96
CA LYS A 224 -19.04 -1.05 -14.72
C LYS A 224 -18.08 -2.18 -15.03
N PRO A 225 -16.87 -1.89 -15.53
CA PRO A 225 -15.78 -2.85 -15.49
C PRO A 225 -15.47 -3.27 -14.05
N LEU A 226 -14.86 -4.43 -13.88
CA LEU A 226 -14.34 -4.89 -12.60
C LEU A 226 -12.82 -5.01 -12.68
N ILE A 227 -12.10 -4.30 -11.82
CA ILE A 227 -10.67 -4.40 -11.66
C ILE A 227 -10.40 -5.25 -10.40
N ILE A 228 -9.66 -6.35 -10.57
CA ILE A 228 -9.27 -7.23 -9.47
C ILE A 228 -7.77 -7.06 -9.24
N TRP A 229 -7.38 -6.82 -7.97
CA TRP A 229 -5.99 -6.77 -7.55
C TRP A 229 -5.67 -7.85 -6.55
N LEU A 230 -4.61 -8.61 -6.81
CA LEU A 230 -4.11 -9.68 -5.95
C LEU A 230 -2.82 -9.23 -5.28
N HIS A 231 -2.81 -9.24 -3.96
CA HIS A 231 -1.72 -8.74 -3.13
C HIS A 231 -0.44 -9.59 -3.20
N GLY A 232 0.69 -9.03 -2.82
CA GLY A 232 1.94 -9.74 -2.62
C GLY A 232 1.93 -10.62 -1.35
N ALA A 233 3.01 -11.34 -1.11
CA ALA A 233 3.10 -12.20 0.08
C ALA A 233 2.96 -11.40 1.39
N GLY A 234 3.51 -10.18 1.41
CA GLY A 234 3.51 -9.32 2.58
C GLY A 234 2.14 -8.83 3.04
N GLU A 235 1.13 -8.88 2.18
CA GLU A 235 -0.21 -8.35 2.49
C GLU A 235 -1.24 -9.45 2.81
N GLY A 236 -0.77 -10.70 3.02
CA GLY A 236 -1.60 -11.77 3.55
C GLY A 236 -2.10 -11.47 4.96
N GLY A 237 -3.25 -12.05 5.31
CA GLY A 237 -3.89 -11.84 6.61
C GLY A 237 -5.41 -11.83 6.53
N THR A 238 -6.04 -11.20 7.51
CA THR A 238 -7.49 -11.11 7.62
C THR A 238 -7.99 -9.67 7.80
N ASP A 239 -7.11 -8.70 7.60
CA ASP A 239 -7.42 -7.27 7.61
C ASP A 239 -7.21 -6.70 6.19
N PRO A 240 -8.30 -6.47 5.42
CA PRO A 240 -8.20 -5.99 4.04
C PRO A 240 -7.50 -4.63 3.88
N ARG A 241 -7.41 -3.82 4.96
CA ARG A 241 -6.68 -2.55 4.95
C ARG A 241 -5.20 -2.74 4.61
N ILE A 242 -4.61 -3.85 5.06
CA ILE A 242 -3.21 -4.18 4.75
C ILE A 242 -3.02 -4.39 3.25
N ALA A 243 -3.95 -5.09 2.58
CA ALA A 243 -3.91 -5.31 1.14
C ALA A 243 -4.14 -4.01 0.34
N LEU A 244 -4.88 -3.04 0.88
CA LEU A 244 -5.11 -1.74 0.25
C LEU A 244 -3.90 -0.79 0.41
N LEU A 245 -3.34 -0.71 1.61
CA LEU A 245 -2.34 0.29 1.97
C LEU A 245 -0.90 -0.17 1.69
N GLY A 246 -0.64 -1.47 1.76
CA GLY A 246 0.72 -2.03 1.65
C GLY A 246 1.43 -1.65 0.35
N ASN A 247 0.68 -1.54 -0.76
CA ASN A 247 1.21 -1.22 -2.09
C ASN A 247 0.43 -0.10 -2.80
N LYS A 248 -0.22 0.81 -2.06
CA LYS A 248 -1.01 1.93 -2.62
C LYS A 248 -2.17 1.46 -3.54
N VAL A 249 -2.79 0.33 -3.23
CA VAL A 249 -3.87 -0.23 -4.07
C VAL A 249 -5.12 0.65 -4.10
N THR A 250 -5.30 1.51 -3.08
CA THR A 250 -6.32 2.56 -3.05
C THR A 250 -6.32 3.43 -4.31
N ALA A 251 -5.16 3.58 -5.00
CA ALA A 251 -5.05 4.31 -6.27
C ALA A 251 -5.98 3.79 -7.37
N LEU A 252 -6.40 2.52 -7.31
CA LEU A 252 -7.36 1.97 -8.27
C LEU A 252 -8.75 2.62 -8.17
N ALA A 253 -9.10 3.24 -7.05
CA ALA A 253 -10.32 4.03 -6.88
C ALA A 253 -10.12 5.53 -7.13
N ASP A 254 -8.87 5.99 -7.38
CA ASP A 254 -8.59 7.40 -7.63
C ASP A 254 -9.04 7.83 -9.03
N GLU A 255 -9.49 9.07 -9.19
CA GLU A 255 -9.90 9.66 -10.47
C GLU A 255 -8.81 9.54 -11.56
N SER A 256 -7.53 9.63 -11.16
CA SER A 256 -6.39 9.48 -12.06
C SER A 256 -6.39 8.16 -12.85
N ILE A 257 -6.95 7.09 -12.27
CA ILE A 257 -7.12 5.77 -12.89
C ILE A 257 -8.57 5.59 -13.38
N GLN A 258 -9.55 5.90 -12.56
CA GLN A 258 -10.97 5.68 -12.83
C GLN A 258 -11.47 6.35 -14.13
N LYS A 259 -10.92 7.52 -14.48
CA LYS A 259 -11.23 8.25 -15.72
C LYS A 259 -11.06 7.43 -17.01
N TYR A 260 -10.19 6.42 -17.03
CA TYR A 260 -9.98 5.56 -18.20
C TYR A 260 -11.07 4.49 -18.34
N PHE A 261 -11.68 4.08 -17.24
CA PHE A 261 -12.66 3.01 -17.17
C PHE A 261 -14.11 3.50 -17.23
N GLY A 262 -14.34 4.81 -17.02
CA GLY A 262 -15.69 5.36 -16.85
C GLY A 262 -16.37 4.79 -15.62
N ASP A 263 -15.67 4.81 -14.50
CA ASP A 263 -16.07 4.29 -13.19
C ASP A 263 -16.05 2.75 -13.09
N ALA A 264 -14.92 2.17 -12.74
CA ALA A 264 -14.77 0.73 -12.51
C ALA A 264 -15.02 0.35 -11.05
N ALA A 265 -15.67 -0.79 -10.82
CA ALA A 265 -15.65 -1.47 -9.54
C ALA A 265 -14.23 -2.02 -9.28
N VAL A 266 -13.82 -2.08 -8.01
CA VAL A 266 -12.54 -2.66 -7.59
C VAL A 266 -12.79 -3.76 -6.57
N LEU A 267 -12.15 -4.92 -6.74
CA LEU A 267 -12.18 -6.04 -5.81
C LEU A 267 -10.74 -6.39 -5.41
N VAL A 268 -10.47 -6.39 -4.11
CA VAL A 268 -9.14 -6.70 -3.55
C VAL A 268 -9.28 -7.88 -2.59
N PRO A 269 -9.24 -9.13 -3.10
CA PRO A 269 -9.24 -10.32 -2.27
C PRO A 269 -7.98 -10.42 -1.43
N GLN A 270 -8.11 -10.95 -0.21
CA GLN A 270 -6.99 -11.22 0.69
C GLN A 270 -7.05 -12.67 1.17
N THR A 271 -5.92 -13.38 1.02
CA THR A 271 -5.72 -14.71 1.60
C THR A 271 -5.13 -14.60 3.01
N PRO A 272 -5.48 -15.50 3.93
CA PRO A 272 -4.92 -15.46 5.28
C PRO A 272 -3.41 -15.70 5.35
N THR A 273 -2.81 -16.23 4.26
CA THR A 273 -1.37 -16.47 4.16
C THR A 273 -0.79 -15.82 2.90
N PHE A 274 -0.45 -16.58 1.88
CA PHE A 274 0.08 -16.13 0.60
C PHE A 274 -0.46 -17.00 -0.55
N TRP A 275 -0.63 -16.44 -1.74
CA TRP A 275 -1.27 -17.12 -2.88
C TRP A 275 -0.53 -18.36 -3.38
N MET A 276 0.79 -18.40 -3.24
CA MET A 276 1.62 -19.54 -3.63
C MET A 276 1.59 -20.71 -2.63
N ASN A 277 0.74 -20.67 -1.61
CA ASN A 277 0.63 -21.75 -0.63
C ASN A 277 0.10 -23.04 -1.30
N ASP A 278 0.86 -24.12 -1.19
CA ASP A 278 0.54 -25.43 -1.75
C ASP A 278 -0.43 -26.27 -0.89
N GLY A 279 -0.84 -25.72 0.26
CA GLY A 279 -1.68 -26.39 1.29
C GLY A 279 -0.88 -26.95 2.47
N THR A 280 0.45 -26.93 2.41
CA THR A 280 1.32 -27.34 3.52
C THR A 280 1.96 -26.14 4.23
N GLY A 281 1.64 -24.91 3.79
CA GLY A 281 2.28 -23.69 4.29
C GLY A 281 3.61 -23.39 3.59
N GLN A 282 3.93 -24.07 2.49
CA GLN A 282 5.12 -23.85 1.69
C GLN A 282 4.78 -23.20 0.35
N TYR A 283 5.77 -22.55 -0.27
CA TYR A 283 5.66 -22.09 -1.64
C TYR A 283 5.54 -23.30 -2.59
N THR A 284 4.59 -23.22 -3.49
CA THR A 284 4.34 -24.27 -4.49
C THR A 284 5.58 -24.55 -5.36
N LYS A 285 5.75 -25.82 -5.72
CA LYS A 285 6.81 -26.29 -6.64
C LYS A 285 6.27 -26.77 -7.98
N ASP A 286 4.96 -26.89 -8.12
CA ASP A 286 4.28 -27.38 -9.33
C ASP A 286 3.30 -26.36 -9.93
N GLY A 287 3.32 -25.11 -9.45
CA GLY A 287 2.47 -24.04 -9.92
C GLY A 287 1.02 -24.07 -9.41
N LYS A 288 0.66 -25.04 -8.53
CA LYS A 288 -0.68 -25.09 -7.96
C LYS A 288 -0.77 -24.27 -6.67
N SER A 289 -1.93 -23.72 -6.41
CA SER A 289 -2.25 -23.00 -5.20
C SER A 289 -3.50 -23.59 -4.55
N MET A 290 -3.48 -23.72 -3.23
CA MET A 290 -4.68 -24.14 -2.48
C MET A 290 -5.82 -23.13 -2.65
N TYR A 291 -5.54 -21.90 -3.00
CA TYR A 291 -6.54 -20.82 -3.10
C TYR A 291 -7.19 -20.69 -4.49
N THR A 292 -6.69 -21.33 -5.54
CA THR A 292 -7.17 -21.14 -6.92
C THR A 292 -8.68 -21.33 -7.06
N ARG A 293 -9.23 -22.44 -6.54
CA ARG A 293 -10.68 -22.73 -6.63
C ARG A 293 -11.50 -21.79 -5.75
N SER A 294 -11.01 -21.48 -4.56
CA SER A 294 -11.70 -20.59 -3.63
C SER A 294 -11.73 -19.14 -4.15
N LEU A 295 -10.65 -18.65 -4.73
CA LEU A 295 -10.62 -17.34 -5.36
C LEU A 295 -11.51 -17.29 -6.60
N THR A 296 -11.51 -18.33 -7.43
CA THR A 296 -12.45 -18.45 -8.56
C THR A 296 -13.90 -18.38 -8.10
N ALA A 297 -14.23 -19.11 -7.03
CA ALA A 297 -15.58 -19.12 -6.48
C ALA A 297 -15.97 -17.74 -5.89
N LEU A 298 -15.05 -17.09 -5.15
CA LEU A 298 -15.26 -15.72 -4.63
C LEU A 298 -15.56 -14.75 -5.75
N ILE A 299 -14.71 -14.68 -6.78
CA ILE A 299 -14.88 -13.73 -7.89
C ILE A 299 -16.22 -13.98 -8.60
N LYS A 300 -16.54 -15.24 -8.91
CA LYS A 300 -17.81 -15.58 -9.56
C LYS A 300 -19.03 -15.24 -8.69
N GLN A 301 -18.95 -15.48 -7.38
CA GLN A 301 -20.01 -15.09 -6.45
C GLN A 301 -20.17 -13.57 -6.39
N TYR A 302 -19.07 -12.82 -6.27
CA TYR A 302 -19.10 -11.36 -6.24
C TYR A 302 -19.74 -10.78 -7.51
N VAL A 303 -19.31 -11.24 -8.68
CA VAL A 303 -19.89 -10.83 -9.98
C VAL A 303 -21.38 -11.19 -10.07
N LYS A 304 -21.79 -12.36 -9.57
CA LYS A 304 -23.21 -12.76 -9.53
C LYS A 304 -24.03 -11.88 -8.59
N GLN A 305 -23.51 -11.55 -7.43
CA GLN A 305 -24.19 -10.67 -6.45
C GLN A 305 -24.38 -9.26 -7.00
N HIS A 306 -23.46 -8.78 -7.82
CA HIS A 306 -23.47 -7.47 -8.47
C HIS A 306 -23.77 -7.53 -9.96
N ALA A 307 -24.58 -8.49 -10.41
CA ALA A 307 -24.84 -8.71 -11.83
C ALA A 307 -25.58 -7.54 -12.52
N ALA A 308 -26.28 -6.71 -11.75
CA ALA A 308 -26.90 -5.48 -12.25
C ALA A 308 -25.86 -4.38 -12.54
N ASP A 309 -24.74 -4.38 -11.81
CA ASP A 309 -23.74 -3.31 -11.78
C ASP A 309 -22.48 -3.64 -12.58
N ILE A 310 -22.08 -4.91 -12.67
CA ILE A 310 -20.83 -5.33 -13.30
C ILE A 310 -21.05 -5.74 -14.77
N ASP A 311 -20.17 -5.21 -15.62
CA ASP A 311 -20.03 -5.63 -17.02
C ASP A 311 -19.12 -6.87 -17.07
N THR A 312 -19.71 -8.02 -17.33
CA THR A 312 -19.00 -9.31 -17.36
C THR A 312 -18.03 -9.47 -18.52
N ASP A 313 -18.11 -8.63 -19.55
CA ASP A 313 -17.17 -8.62 -20.67
C ASP A 313 -15.92 -7.77 -20.39
N ARG A 314 -15.92 -7.01 -19.29
CA ARG A 314 -14.81 -6.14 -18.87
C ARG A 314 -14.36 -6.45 -17.44
N ILE A 315 -13.89 -7.67 -17.20
CA ILE A 315 -13.31 -8.11 -15.92
C ILE A 315 -11.79 -8.24 -16.10
N TYR A 316 -11.03 -7.48 -15.33
CA TYR A 316 -9.59 -7.43 -15.39
C TYR A 316 -8.97 -7.97 -14.10
N ILE A 317 -7.84 -8.67 -14.23
CA ILE A 317 -7.13 -9.25 -13.10
C ILE A 317 -5.65 -8.90 -13.15
N GLY A 318 -5.10 -8.46 -12.03
CA GLY A 318 -3.68 -8.20 -11.85
C GLY A 318 -3.26 -8.39 -10.42
N GLY A 319 -1.98 -8.23 -10.17
CA GLY A 319 -1.42 -8.34 -8.83
C GLY A 319 0.09 -8.30 -8.86
N CYS A 320 0.71 -8.22 -7.68
CA CYS A 320 2.14 -8.09 -7.57
C CYS A 320 2.79 -9.33 -6.94
N SER A 321 4.00 -9.71 -7.40
CA SER A 321 4.79 -10.77 -6.80
C SER A 321 3.99 -12.09 -6.69
N ASN A 322 3.68 -12.50 -5.49
CA ASN A 322 2.81 -13.62 -5.15
C ASN A 322 1.42 -13.49 -5.80
N GLY A 323 0.85 -12.28 -5.84
CA GLY A 323 -0.40 -11.96 -6.55
C GLY A 323 -0.22 -12.00 -8.07
N GLY A 324 0.96 -11.68 -8.59
CA GLY A 324 1.31 -11.85 -9.99
C GLY A 324 1.34 -13.33 -10.39
N PHE A 325 1.92 -14.19 -9.55
CA PHE A 325 1.80 -15.65 -9.69
C PHE A 325 0.32 -16.07 -9.78
N MET A 326 -0.48 -15.61 -8.81
CA MET A 326 -1.88 -16.00 -8.75
C MET A 326 -2.68 -15.44 -9.93
N THR A 327 -2.28 -14.31 -10.51
CA THR A 327 -2.86 -13.79 -11.75
C THR A 327 -2.73 -14.81 -12.89
N LEU A 328 -1.53 -15.32 -13.15
CA LEU A 328 -1.33 -16.36 -14.19
C LEU A 328 -2.09 -17.66 -13.84
N ASN A 329 -2.07 -18.06 -12.57
CA ASN A 329 -2.80 -19.24 -12.10
C ASN A 329 -4.31 -19.12 -12.39
N MET A 330 -4.89 -17.93 -12.17
CA MET A 330 -6.30 -17.65 -12.45
C MET A 330 -6.62 -17.64 -13.95
N LEU A 331 -5.71 -17.14 -14.79
CA LEU A 331 -5.86 -17.19 -16.25
C LEU A 331 -5.85 -18.65 -16.76
N LEU A 332 -4.99 -19.49 -16.22
CA LEU A 332 -4.89 -20.92 -16.58
C LEU A 332 -6.14 -21.69 -16.14
N ALA A 333 -6.67 -21.37 -14.96
CA ALA A 333 -7.86 -22.02 -14.43
C ALA A 333 -9.16 -21.54 -15.09
N ASN A 334 -9.18 -20.30 -15.62
CA ASN A 334 -10.38 -19.65 -16.19
C ASN A 334 -10.02 -18.86 -17.47
N PRO A 335 -9.58 -19.51 -18.56
CA PRO A 335 -8.97 -18.84 -19.71
C PRO A 335 -9.91 -17.86 -20.44
N ASP A 336 -11.23 -18.09 -20.39
CA ASP A 336 -12.23 -17.26 -21.10
C ASP A 336 -12.98 -16.30 -20.15
N TYR A 337 -12.53 -16.19 -18.91
CA TYR A 337 -13.27 -15.42 -17.90
C TYR A 337 -12.85 -13.95 -17.85
N PHE A 338 -11.57 -13.66 -18.02
CA PHE A 338 -11.00 -12.32 -17.89
C PHE A 338 -10.81 -11.68 -19.27
N ALA A 339 -11.14 -10.40 -19.39
CA ALA A 339 -10.92 -9.62 -20.60
C ALA A 339 -9.44 -9.29 -20.82
N ALA A 340 -8.68 -9.07 -19.73
CA ALA A 340 -7.25 -8.86 -19.77
C ALA A 340 -6.62 -9.06 -18.38
N ALA A 341 -5.28 -9.16 -18.36
CA ALA A 341 -4.50 -9.28 -17.14
C ALA A 341 -3.28 -8.35 -17.13
N TYR A 342 -2.84 -7.95 -15.90
CA TYR A 342 -1.70 -7.03 -15.70
C TYR A 342 -0.82 -7.46 -14.50
N PRO A 343 -0.16 -8.64 -14.61
CA PRO A 343 0.72 -9.15 -13.56
C PRO A 343 2.00 -8.32 -13.45
N SER A 344 2.43 -8.00 -12.20
CA SER A 344 3.62 -7.23 -11.89
C SER A 344 4.59 -8.04 -11.04
N ALA A 345 5.90 -8.03 -11.38
CA ALA A 345 6.93 -8.82 -10.70
C ALA A 345 6.47 -10.25 -10.41
N GLU A 346 5.76 -10.86 -11.38
CA GLU A 346 5.06 -12.11 -11.17
C GLU A 346 6.05 -13.27 -10.88
N ALA A 347 5.67 -14.15 -9.96
CA ALA A 347 6.53 -15.21 -9.43
C ALA A 347 6.20 -16.60 -9.97
N TYR A 348 5.48 -16.70 -11.09
CA TYR A 348 5.18 -17.99 -11.72
C TYR A 348 6.38 -18.44 -12.58
N GLU A 349 7.05 -19.54 -12.20
CA GLU A 349 8.18 -20.03 -12.98
C GLU A 349 7.73 -20.56 -14.35
N ASP A 350 8.30 -20.02 -15.42
CA ASP A 350 8.01 -20.43 -16.79
C ASP A 350 8.21 -21.93 -17.05
N SER A 351 9.17 -22.54 -16.34
CA SER A 351 9.42 -23.98 -16.41
C SER A 351 8.24 -24.86 -16.02
N LEU A 352 7.29 -24.30 -15.24
CA LEU A 352 6.06 -24.98 -14.83
C LEU A 352 4.94 -24.87 -15.86
N LEU A 353 5.06 -23.96 -16.83
CA LEU A 353 4.09 -23.78 -17.90
C LEU A 353 4.27 -24.83 -19.00
N THR A 354 3.24 -25.62 -19.25
CA THR A 354 3.22 -26.58 -20.36
C THR A 354 3.03 -25.88 -21.72
N LYS A 355 3.18 -26.61 -22.81
CA LYS A 355 2.83 -26.11 -24.15
C LYS A 355 1.35 -25.76 -24.25
N GLN A 356 0.48 -26.52 -23.59
CA GLN A 356 -0.96 -26.29 -23.55
C GLN A 356 -1.30 -25.00 -22.77
N ASP A 357 -0.56 -24.71 -21.70
CA ASP A 357 -0.75 -23.48 -20.92
C ASP A 357 -0.34 -22.25 -21.75
N ILE A 358 0.76 -22.29 -22.46
CA ILE A 358 1.15 -21.25 -23.39
C ILE A 358 0.11 -21.08 -24.52
N ALA A 359 -0.48 -22.17 -25.01
CA ALA A 359 -1.52 -22.11 -26.04
C ALA A 359 -2.82 -21.45 -25.54
N LYS A 360 -3.13 -21.57 -24.23
CA LYS A 360 -4.24 -20.82 -23.60
C LYS A 360 -3.88 -19.35 -23.43
N LEU A 361 -2.75 -19.07 -22.75
CA LEU A 361 -2.33 -17.71 -22.38
C LEU A 361 -2.10 -16.79 -23.58
N LYS A 362 -1.61 -17.30 -24.72
CA LYS A 362 -1.31 -16.48 -25.91
C LYS A 362 -2.51 -15.75 -26.51
N ASN A 363 -3.73 -16.21 -26.19
CA ASN A 363 -4.97 -15.62 -26.70
C ASN A 363 -5.57 -14.59 -25.73
N ILE A 364 -5.03 -14.48 -24.52
CA ILE A 364 -5.51 -13.54 -23.49
C ILE A 364 -4.67 -12.26 -23.60
N PRO A 365 -5.29 -11.07 -23.59
CA PRO A 365 -4.57 -9.82 -23.48
C PRO A 365 -3.81 -9.75 -22.13
N ILE A 366 -2.49 -9.63 -22.16
CA ILE A 366 -1.66 -9.57 -20.94
C ILE A 366 -0.63 -8.45 -21.07
N TRP A 367 -0.47 -7.65 -20.02
CA TRP A 367 0.62 -6.70 -19.91
C TRP A 367 1.46 -6.98 -18.66
N PHE A 368 2.62 -7.58 -18.84
CA PHE A 368 3.59 -7.84 -17.77
C PHE A 368 4.37 -6.60 -17.40
N THR A 369 4.77 -6.51 -16.13
CA THR A 369 5.75 -5.51 -15.65
C THR A 369 6.76 -6.16 -14.72
N ALA A 370 8.04 -5.86 -14.91
CA ALA A 370 9.11 -6.33 -14.03
C ALA A 370 10.35 -5.42 -14.16
N ALA A 371 11.31 -5.57 -13.25
CA ALA A 371 12.57 -4.85 -13.31
C ALA A 371 13.79 -5.79 -13.24
N GLY A 372 14.86 -5.41 -13.92
CA GLY A 372 16.11 -6.17 -13.95
C GLY A 372 16.84 -6.16 -12.61
N ALA A 373 16.65 -5.12 -11.82
CA ALA A 373 17.19 -5.03 -10.45
C ALA A 373 16.40 -5.84 -9.41
N ASP A 374 15.38 -6.61 -9.81
CA ASP A 374 14.63 -7.49 -8.92
C ASP A 374 15.53 -8.64 -8.41
N GLN A 375 15.82 -8.63 -7.11
CA GLN A 375 16.59 -9.67 -6.44
C GLN A 375 15.72 -10.72 -5.72
N THR A 376 14.39 -10.54 -5.75
CA THR A 376 13.42 -11.43 -5.12
C THR A 376 12.89 -12.45 -6.11
N VAL A 377 12.52 -11.99 -7.31
CA VAL A 377 12.00 -12.82 -8.41
C VAL A 377 12.93 -12.72 -9.61
N ASP A 378 13.49 -13.84 -10.01
CA ASP A 378 14.34 -13.93 -11.21
C ASP A 378 13.46 -13.79 -12.47
N THR A 379 13.44 -12.58 -13.03
CA THR A 379 12.62 -12.28 -14.21
C THR A 379 12.99 -13.12 -15.42
N SER A 380 14.23 -13.63 -15.50
CA SER A 380 14.70 -14.50 -16.59
C SER A 380 14.06 -15.88 -16.56
N LYS A 381 13.53 -16.30 -15.41
CA LYS A 381 12.82 -17.57 -15.20
C LYS A 381 11.30 -17.42 -15.12
N THR A 382 10.80 -16.20 -15.01
CA THR A 382 9.39 -15.88 -14.84
C THR A 382 8.92 -15.00 -16.00
N SER A 383 8.56 -13.74 -15.77
CA SER A 383 7.93 -12.82 -16.74
C SER A 383 8.65 -12.77 -18.09
N THR A 384 9.99 -12.67 -18.09
CA THR A 384 10.77 -12.55 -19.34
C THR A 384 10.72 -13.84 -20.15
N ALA A 385 10.84 -15.00 -19.50
CA ALA A 385 10.78 -16.30 -20.17
C ALA A 385 9.38 -16.54 -20.72
N THR A 386 8.35 -16.33 -19.90
CA THR A 386 6.95 -16.51 -20.28
C THR A 386 6.56 -15.58 -21.43
N TYR A 387 6.90 -14.28 -21.35
CA TYR A 387 6.67 -13.33 -22.44
C TYR A 387 7.27 -13.79 -23.76
N LYS A 388 8.55 -14.17 -23.76
CA LYS A 388 9.25 -14.65 -24.99
C LYS A 388 8.56 -15.88 -25.59
N ARG A 389 8.12 -16.83 -24.75
CA ARG A 389 7.38 -18.01 -25.22
C ARG A 389 6.00 -17.66 -25.79
N LEU A 390 5.29 -16.72 -25.18
CA LEU A 390 4.00 -16.25 -25.68
C LEU A 390 4.16 -15.58 -27.05
N ILE A 391 5.16 -14.70 -27.22
CA ILE A 391 5.46 -14.07 -28.52
C ILE A 391 5.84 -15.12 -29.56
N ALA A 392 6.71 -16.08 -29.22
CA ALA A 392 7.08 -17.18 -30.11
C ALA A 392 5.89 -18.07 -30.50
N ALA A 393 4.90 -18.21 -29.62
CA ALA A 393 3.66 -18.92 -29.88
C ALA A 393 2.63 -18.11 -30.70
N GLY A 394 2.96 -16.87 -31.07
CA GLY A 394 2.12 -16.00 -31.91
C GLY A 394 1.09 -15.17 -31.14
N ALA A 395 1.34 -14.87 -29.85
CA ALA A 395 0.52 -13.93 -29.09
C ALA A 395 0.53 -12.54 -29.76
N LYS A 396 -0.66 -11.92 -29.90
CA LYS A 396 -0.81 -10.64 -30.61
C LYS A 396 -1.05 -9.44 -29.68
N ASN A 397 -1.57 -9.68 -28.47
CA ASN A 397 -1.93 -8.66 -27.52
C ASN A 397 -1.30 -8.98 -26.15
N VAL A 398 0.01 -9.25 -26.19
CA VAL A 398 0.82 -9.47 -24.98
C VAL A 398 1.96 -8.47 -24.99
N HIS A 399 2.04 -7.68 -23.92
CA HIS A 399 3.00 -6.59 -23.74
C HIS A 399 3.87 -6.85 -22.51
N TYR A 400 5.04 -6.24 -22.47
CA TYR A 400 5.94 -6.36 -21.34
C TYR A 400 6.74 -5.07 -21.14
N SER A 401 6.46 -4.36 -20.07
CA SER A 401 7.29 -3.23 -19.64
C SER A 401 8.39 -3.71 -18.70
N TYR A 402 9.62 -3.64 -19.16
CA TYR A 402 10.81 -4.03 -18.42
C TYR A 402 11.62 -2.80 -18.06
N PHE A 403 11.92 -2.64 -16.79
CA PHE A 403 12.72 -1.54 -16.25
C PHE A 403 14.10 -2.05 -15.82
N ASP A 404 15.14 -1.26 -16.00
CA ASP A 404 16.44 -1.59 -15.39
C ASP A 404 16.34 -1.49 -13.87
N LYS A 405 15.70 -0.43 -13.38
CA LYS A 405 15.49 -0.09 -11.97
C LYS A 405 14.10 0.50 -11.76
N VAL A 406 13.59 0.40 -10.53
CA VAL A 406 12.35 1.09 -10.14
C VAL A 406 12.74 2.42 -9.49
N LEU A 407 12.43 3.51 -10.16
CA LEU A 407 12.77 4.86 -9.71
C LEU A 407 11.51 5.65 -9.35
N ASP A 408 11.67 6.62 -8.46
CA ASP A 408 10.62 7.61 -8.24
C ASP A 408 10.32 8.38 -9.52
N MET A 409 9.04 8.38 -9.90
CA MET A 409 8.53 9.06 -11.09
C MET A 409 7.68 10.29 -10.74
N SER A 410 7.50 10.56 -9.44
CA SER A 410 6.74 11.72 -8.96
C SER A 410 7.56 13.01 -8.99
N GLY A 411 8.90 12.91 -9.00
CA GLY A 411 9.83 14.02 -8.84
C GLY A 411 9.87 14.59 -7.42
N VAL A 412 9.21 13.92 -6.45
CA VAL A 412 9.15 14.37 -5.06
C VAL A 412 10.28 13.78 -4.23
N TYR A 413 10.65 12.52 -4.51
CA TYR A 413 11.63 11.79 -3.70
C TYR A 413 12.95 11.64 -4.45
N SER A 414 14.04 11.96 -3.77
CA SER A 414 15.41 11.86 -4.30
C SER A 414 16.27 11.05 -3.33
N LYS A 415 17.46 10.66 -3.78
CA LYS A 415 18.45 9.95 -2.95
C LYS A 415 18.90 10.71 -1.71
N GLY A 416 18.72 12.04 -1.71
CA GLY A 416 19.13 12.90 -0.60
C GLY A 416 20.63 13.21 -0.62
N ASN A 417 21.13 13.83 0.47
CA ASN A 417 22.56 14.19 0.64
C ASN A 417 23.16 15.04 -0.51
N GLY A 418 22.32 15.89 -1.16
CA GLY A 418 22.73 16.71 -2.30
C GLY A 418 22.67 16.00 -3.66
N ASP A 419 22.36 14.73 -3.70
CA ASP A 419 22.05 14.01 -4.94
C ASP A 419 20.55 14.16 -5.28
N ASN A 420 20.27 14.92 -6.34
CA ASN A 420 18.91 15.13 -6.84
C ASN A 420 18.42 14.02 -7.76
N ALA A 421 19.18 12.93 -7.93
CA ALA A 421 18.71 11.79 -8.68
C ALA A 421 17.44 11.20 -8.06
N PRO A 422 16.48 10.69 -8.86
CA PRO A 422 15.28 10.08 -8.36
C PRO A 422 15.58 8.99 -7.32
N TYR A 423 14.72 8.86 -6.29
CA TYR A 423 14.84 7.78 -5.31
C TYR A 423 14.74 6.43 -6.03
N GLU A 424 15.63 5.50 -5.68
CA GLU A 424 15.65 4.15 -6.22
C GLU A 424 14.97 3.21 -5.24
N TYR A 425 13.78 2.73 -5.62
CA TYR A 425 13.03 1.73 -4.86
C TYR A 425 13.65 0.33 -5.02
N ASN A 426 13.21 -0.61 -4.19
CA ASN A 426 13.55 -2.02 -4.38
C ASN A 426 13.12 -2.47 -5.79
N GLY A 427 14.02 -3.11 -6.53
CA GLY A 427 13.76 -3.58 -7.89
C GLY A 427 12.56 -4.51 -8.02
N HIS A 428 12.20 -5.21 -6.94
CA HIS A 428 11.00 -6.05 -6.89
C HIS A 428 9.69 -5.26 -7.02
N TRP A 429 9.68 -3.95 -6.69
CA TRP A 429 8.45 -3.15 -6.60
C TRP A 429 8.00 -2.57 -7.95
N SER A 430 8.08 -3.35 -9.03
CA SER A 430 7.68 -2.92 -10.38
C SER A 430 6.17 -2.65 -10.54
N TRP A 431 5.36 -2.88 -9.51
CA TRP A 431 3.96 -2.44 -9.44
C TRP A 431 3.78 -0.94 -9.16
N ILE A 432 4.82 -0.26 -8.64
CA ILE A 432 4.78 1.19 -8.42
C ILE A 432 4.38 1.96 -9.69
N PRO A 433 5.08 1.81 -10.83
CA PRO A 433 4.67 2.48 -12.05
C PRO A 433 3.31 2.01 -12.60
N VAL A 434 2.83 0.79 -12.26
CA VAL A 434 1.49 0.32 -12.61
C VAL A 434 0.41 1.14 -11.90
N LEU A 435 0.49 1.21 -10.56
CA LEU A 435 -0.50 1.90 -9.72
C LEU A 435 -0.42 3.44 -9.84
N ASN A 436 0.69 3.96 -10.35
CA ASN A 436 0.83 5.37 -10.74
C ASN A 436 0.45 5.62 -12.21
N ASN A 437 0.04 4.58 -12.96
CA ASN A 437 -0.26 4.62 -14.39
C ASN A 437 0.84 5.29 -15.25
N ASN A 438 2.10 5.02 -14.91
CA ASN A 438 3.29 5.59 -15.59
C ASN A 438 3.93 4.60 -16.58
N ILE A 439 3.17 3.61 -17.06
CA ILE A 439 3.61 2.59 -17.99
C ILE A 439 2.98 2.82 -19.36
N SER A 440 3.80 2.89 -20.41
CA SER A 440 3.32 3.07 -21.78
C SER A 440 4.18 2.37 -22.85
N LYS A 441 5.34 1.78 -22.45
CA LYS A 441 6.30 1.19 -23.40
C LYS A 441 6.32 -0.33 -23.28
N ASP A 442 6.42 -0.99 -24.42
CA ASP A 442 6.64 -2.42 -24.54
C ASP A 442 8.13 -2.80 -24.36
N PHE A 443 8.45 -4.07 -24.32
CA PHE A 443 9.78 -4.65 -24.13
C PHE A 443 10.83 -4.11 -25.11
N ASN A 444 10.42 -3.77 -26.32
CA ASN A 444 11.28 -3.17 -27.34
C ASN A 444 11.48 -1.65 -27.19
N GLY A 445 11.02 -1.06 -26.09
CA GLY A 445 11.11 0.37 -25.79
C GLY A 445 10.12 1.26 -26.56
N LYS A 446 9.32 0.69 -27.47
CA LYS A 446 8.32 1.46 -28.23
C LYS A 446 7.01 1.62 -27.43
N PRO A 447 6.30 2.75 -27.60
CA PRO A 447 5.00 2.91 -26.95
C PRO A 447 3.98 1.89 -27.48
N VAL A 448 3.20 1.31 -26.59
CA VAL A 448 2.02 0.52 -26.94
C VAL A 448 0.96 1.47 -27.53
N LYS A 449 0.29 1.03 -28.57
CA LYS A 449 -0.67 1.88 -29.30
C LYS A 449 -2.01 1.17 -29.48
N ILE A 450 -3.10 1.94 -29.31
CA ILE A 450 -4.45 1.56 -29.70
C ILE A 450 -4.90 2.55 -30.79
N LYS A 451 -5.34 2.04 -31.95
CA LYS A 451 -5.75 2.84 -33.11
C LYS A 451 -4.72 3.95 -33.47
N GLY A 452 -3.42 3.62 -33.36
CA GLY A 452 -2.32 4.52 -33.67
C GLY A 452 -1.90 5.50 -32.57
N LYS A 453 -2.70 5.68 -31.51
CA LYS A 453 -2.41 6.56 -30.36
C LYS A 453 -1.65 5.76 -29.29
N ALA A 454 -0.57 6.35 -28.74
CA ALA A 454 0.13 5.77 -27.59
C ALA A 454 -0.80 5.78 -26.35
N VAL A 455 -0.78 4.69 -25.60
CA VAL A 455 -1.64 4.50 -24.43
C VAL A 455 -0.82 4.07 -23.21
N THR A 456 -1.31 4.38 -22.03
CA THR A 456 -0.79 3.82 -20.78
C THR A 456 -1.37 2.42 -20.52
N LEU A 457 -0.80 1.71 -19.53
CA LEU A 457 -1.30 0.37 -19.15
C LEU A 457 -2.78 0.42 -18.76
N MET A 458 -3.19 1.38 -17.93
CA MET A 458 -4.60 1.48 -17.50
C MET A 458 -5.52 1.89 -18.67
N GLU A 459 -5.07 2.77 -19.56
CA GLU A 459 -5.83 3.10 -20.79
C GLU A 459 -5.93 1.88 -21.71
N TRP A 460 -4.84 1.10 -21.87
CA TRP A 460 -4.89 -0.15 -22.63
C TRP A 460 -5.84 -1.16 -22.00
N LEU A 461 -5.74 -1.37 -20.67
CA LEU A 461 -6.58 -2.30 -19.93
C LEU A 461 -8.08 -1.97 -20.12
N ALA A 462 -8.45 -0.70 -19.98
CA ALA A 462 -9.82 -0.21 -20.14
C ALA A 462 -10.40 -0.42 -21.55
N ASN A 463 -9.54 -0.62 -22.57
CA ASN A 463 -9.95 -0.89 -23.95
C ASN A 463 -10.04 -2.39 -24.27
N GLN A 464 -9.76 -3.29 -23.30
CA GLN A 464 -9.92 -4.72 -23.53
C GLN A 464 -11.34 -5.18 -23.19
N GLN A 465 -11.86 -6.07 -24.03
CA GLN A 465 -13.19 -6.64 -23.90
C GLN A 465 -13.15 -8.08 -24.42
N LYS A 466 -13.96 -8.97 -23.83
CA LYS A 466 -14.13 -10.35 -24.33
C LYS A 466 -14.94 -10.37 -25.63
#